data_fbabc850f7cc546f0fe32812e3d0447a
#
_entry.id   fbabc850f7cc546f0fe32812e3d0447a
#
_cell.length_a   1.000
_cell.length_b   1.000
_cell.length_c   1.000
_cell.angle_alpha   90.00
_cell.angle_beta   90.00
_cell.angle_gamma   90.00
#
_symmetry.space_group_name_H-M   'P 1'
#
loop_
_entity.id
_entity.type
_entity.pdbx_description
1 polymer ?
#
loop_
_entity_poly.entity_id
_entity_poly.type
_entity_poly.pdbx_seq_one_letter_code
_entity_poly.pdbx_strand_id
1 'polypeptide(L)'
;MVLHGVMLDAPLLARTDDGVDLALYRARPASPRPGAPPLLLVHGTFSNRRFFLGAGDRGLARWLADRGFDAWVAELRGHGRSGAVGRASAWHFEDWIRRDAPALVRAVLGASGADRVVWVGHSAGGVIAAAFAGLGHPESERIAGIVMAGAPAPNRPGAWHVPLAALGYGVTRVFGRFPARLLRVGPEDEHRGIMGQWMEWNVRGRWIGTDGTDYLAAAARVTAPVLAVAGAGDFIAPPSACRLLLESLGAGDRTLLVCGRRSGFSENFTHNRTIVSTAARREIWPRIAGWIEQRFG
;
A
#
# COMPACT_ATOMS: atom_id res chain seq x y z
N MET A 1 13.91 -10.21 33.65
CA MET A 1 13.66 -9.24 32.58
C MET A 1 12.70 -9.93 31.60
N VAL A 2 11.38 -9.76 31.82
CA VAL A 2 10.33 -10.43 31.03
C VAL A 2 10.23 -9.71 29.71
N LEU A 3 10.67 -10.34 28.62
CA LEU A 3 10.39 -9.90 27.26
C LEU A 3 8.88 -10.07 27.03
N HIS A 4 8.13 -8.99 27.12
CA HIS A 4 6.73 -8.96 26.70
C HIS A 4 6.72 -9.06 25.16
N GLY A 5 6.81 -10.29 24.65
CA GLY A 5 6.43 -10.59 23.30
C GLY A 5 4.91 -10.48 23.20
N VAL A 6 4.41 -9.37 22.70
CA VAL A 6 3.01 -9.27 22.31
C VAL A 6 2.82 -10.24 21.15
N MET A 7 2.20 -11.40 21.42
CA MET A 7 1.74 -12.29 20.37
C MET A 7 0.74 -11.49 19.53
N LEU A 8 0.95 -11.43 18.22
CA LEU A 8 -0.08 -10.99 17.31
C LEU A 8 -1.27 -11.92 17.51
N ASP A 9 -2.43 -11.36 17.77
CA ASP A 9 -3.68 -12.10 17.79
C ASP A 9 -3.84 -12.87 16.46
N ALA A 10 -4.63 -13.95 16.46
CA ALA A 10 -5.01 -14.59 15.22
C ALA A 10 -5.56 -13.51 14.26
N PRO A 11 -5.23 -13.58 12.95
CA PRO A 11 -5.69 -12.56 12.04
C PRO A 11 -7.22 -12.50 11.98
N LEU A 12 -7.77 -11.29 12.00
CA LEU A 12 -9.15 -11.06 11.58
C LEU A 12 -9.26 -11.36 10.09
N LEU A 13 -10.30 -12.05 9.67
CA LEU A 13 -10.57 -12.32 8.26
C LEU A 13 -11.59 -11.31 7.73
N ALA A 14 -11.18 -10.51 6.74
CA ALA A 14 -12.05 -9.62 5.99
C ALA A 14 -12.57 -10.37 4.75
N ARG A 15 -13.88 -10.59 4.67
CA ARG A 15 -14.50 -11.29 3.54
C ARG A 15 -14.81 -10.32 2.41
N THR A 16 -14.31 -10.59 1.21
CA THR A 16 -14.66 -9.87 -0.01
C THR A 16 -16.01 -10.31 -0.56
N ASP A 17 -16.60 -9.53 -1.47
CA ASP A 17 -17.86 -9.84 -2.13
C ASP A 17 -17.79 -11.09 -3.03
N ASP A 18 -16.60 -11.37 -3.58
CA ASP A 18 -16.33 -12.57 -4.38
C ASP A 18 -15.83 -13.76 -3.54
N GLY A 19 -15.93 -13.67 -2.22
CA GLY A 19 -15.72 -14.77 -1.29
C GLY A 19 -14.26 -15.07 -0.92
N VAL A 20 -13.33 -14.16 -1.14
CA VAL A 20 -11.93 -14.28 -0.68
C VAL A 20 -11.80 -13.77 0.75
N ASP A 21 -11.12 -14.55 1.60
CA ASP A 21 -10.78 -14.13 2.97
C ASP A 21 -9.42 -13.45 2.98
N LEU A 22 -9.39 -12.21 3.44
CA LEU A 22 -8.19 -11.40 3.57
C LEU A 22 -7.76 -11.33 5.04
N ALA A 23 -6.49 -11.59 5.31
CA ALA A 23 -5.95 -11.58 6.66
C ALA A 23 -5.57 -10.16 7.09
N LEU A 24 -6.05 -9.75 8.26
CA LEU A 24 -5.74 -8.49 8.94
C LEU A 24 -5.09 -8.77 10.29
N TYR A 25 -3.96 -8.15 10.54
CA TYR A 25 -3.18 -8.27 11.79
C TYR A 25 -3.20 -6.95 12.53
N ARG A 26 -3.68 -6.95 13.76
CA ARG A 26 -3.79 -5.74 14.58
C ARG A 26 -2.58 -5.60 15.49
N ALA A 27 -1.90 -4.47 15.42
CA ALA A 27 -0.94 -4.01 16.42
C ALA A 27 -1.66 -3.01 17.33
N ARG A 28 -2.14 -3.52 18.49
CA ARG A 28 -2.91 -2.70 19.44
C ARG A 28 -2.00 -1.76 20.20
N PRO A 29 -2.38 -0.49 20.38
CA PRO A 29 -1.70 0.41 21.29
C PRO A 29 -2.01 0.03 22.75
N ALA A 30 -1.01 0.14 23.64
CA ALA A 30 -1.22 -0.02 25.07
C ALA A 30 -2.04 1.16 25.65
N SER A 31 -1.86 2.36 25.11
CA SER A 31 -2.58 3.59 25.46
C SER A 31 -3.08 4.23 24.15
N PRO A 32 -4.34 3.97 23.77
CA PRO A 32 -4.91 4.55 22.54
C PRO A 32 -4.99 6.07 22.60
N ARG A 33 -4.74 6.73 21.48
CA ARG A 33 -4.98 8.16 21.31
C ARG A 33 -6.48 8.41 21.15
N PRO A 34 -7.09 9.24 22.01
CA PRO A 34 -8.51 9.55 21.91
C PRO A 34 -8.81 10.22 20.56
N GLY A 35 -9.83 9.75 19.85
CA GLY A 35 -10.28 10.34 18.58
C GLY A 35 -9.42 10.04 17.35
N ALA A 36 -8.22 9.48 17.50
CA ALA A 36 -7.40 9.13 16.35
C ALA A 36 -8.01 7.95 15.57
N PRO A 37 -8.16 8.07 14.23
CA PRO A 37 -8.65 6.97 13.42
C PRO A 37 -7.66 5.81 13.38
N PRO A 38 -8.11 4.56 13.20
CA PRO A 38 -7.24 3.42 12.97
C PRO A 38 -6.45 3.61 11.68
N LEU A 39 -5.26 2.98 11.63
CA LEU A 39 -4.38 3.01 10.47
C LEU A 39 -4.45 1.67 9.75
N LEU A 40 -4.82 1.67 8.46
CA LEU A 40 -4.79 0.49 7.61
C LEU A 40 -3.51 0.49 6.76
N LEU A 41 -2.58 -0.42 7.05
CA LEU A 41 -1.30 -0.55 6.38
C LEU A 41 -1.37 -1.62 5.30
N VAL A 42 -1.13 -1.25 4.04
CA VAL A 42 -1.28 -2.13 2.87
C VAL A 42 0.04 -2.20 2.09
N HIS A 43 0.57 -3.42 1.96
CA HIS A 43 1.84 -3.68 1.28
C HIS A 43 1.75 -3.55 -0.25
N GLY A 44 2.90 -3.56 -0.92
CA GLY A 44 3.01 -3.59 -2.37
C GLY A 44 3.07 -5.01 -2.95
N THR A 45 3.29 -5.12 -4.27
CA THR A 45 3.53 -6.38 -4.98
C THR A 45 4.68 -7.16 -4.34
N PHE A 46 4.67 -8.49 -4.50
CA PHE A 46 5.71 -9.42 -4.04
C PHE A 46 5.93 -9.47 -2.53
N SER A 47 5.07 -8.82 -1.73
CA SER A 47 5.26 -8.59 -0.31
C SER A 47 4.12 -9.22 0.52
N ASN A 48 4.19 -9.14 1.83
CA ASN A 48 3.17 -9.58 2.76
C ASN A 48 3.24 -8.77 4.06
N ARG A 49 2.49 -9.17 5.08
CA ARG A 49 2.44 -8.49 6.39
C ARG A 49 3.81 -8.17 7.00
N ARG A 50 4.85 -8.99 6.72
CA ARG A 50 6.20 -8.77 7.29
C ARG A 50 6.80 -7.43 6.89
N PHE A 51 6.33 -6.84 5.80
CA PHE A 51 6.78 -5.52 5.36
C PHE A 51 6.53 -4.44 6.41
N PHE A 52 5.35 -4.45 7.03
CA PHE A 52 4.98 -3.48 8.07
C PHE A 52 5.15 -4.00 9.49
N LEU A 53 5.06 -5.31 9.73
CA LEU A 53 5.30 -5.88 11.06
C LEU A 53 6.80 -5.98 11.36
N GLY A 54 7.64 -6.23 10.35
CA GLY A 54 9.08 -6.44 10.52
C GLY A 54 9.41 -7.78 11.18
N ALA A 55 10.71 -8.02 11.42
CA ALA A 55 11.18 -9.17 12.16
C ALA A 55 10.95 -8.94 13.66
N GLY A 56 10.30 -9.89 14.35
CA GLY A 56 10.00 -9.81 15.78
C GLY A 56 9.15 -8.59 16.15
N ASP A 57 8.17 -8.26 15.29
CA ASP A 57 7.21 -7.17 15.47
C ASP A 57 7.84 -5.79 15.73
N ARG A 58 8.98 -5.51 15.12
CA ARG A 58 9.71 -4.23 15.24
C ARG A 58 9.51 -3.30 14.05
N GLY A 59 8.53 -3.59 13.19
CA GLY A 59 8.19 -2.78 12.01
C GLY A 59 7.39 -1.52 12.32
N LEU A 60 6.99 -0.83 11.26
CA LEU A 60 6.26 0.43 11.34
C LEU A 60 4.94 0.30 12.11
N ALA A 61 4.21 -0.80 11.93
CA ALA A 61 2.91 -1.00 12.59
C ALA A 61 3.06 -1.01 14.12
N ARG A 62 4.03 -1.76 14.66
CA ARG A 62 4.30 -1.78 16.10
C ARG A 62 4.80 -0.44 16.61
N TRP A 63 5.67 0.21 15.85
CA TRP A 63 6.21 1.51 16.20
C TRP A 63 5.11 2.60 16.27
N LEU A 64 4.10 2.53 15.40
CA LEU A 64 2.91 3.39 15.45
C LEU A 64 2.01 3.03 16.64
N ALA A 65 1.82 1.74 16.92
CA ALA A 65 1.05 1.28 18.09
C ALA A 65 1.69 1.73 19.41
N ASP A 66 3.02 1.71 19.52
CA ASP A 66 3.73 2.24 20.69
C ASP A 66 3.52 3.75 20.90
N ARG A 67 2.98 4.45 19.89
CA ARG A 67 2.60 5.89 19.91
C ARG A 67 1.11 6.13 20.05
N GLY A 68 0.35 5.09 20.33
CA GLY A 68 -1.08 5.17 20.58
C GLY A 68 -1.97 5.01 19.35
N PHE A 69 -1.42 4.73 18.17
CA PHE A 69 -2.23 4.46 16.97
C PHE A 69 -2.70 3.00 16.91
N ASP A 70 -3.96 2.78 16.58
CA ASP A 70 -4.49 1.44 16.32
C ASP A 70 -4.14 1.03 14.89
N ALA A 71 -3.09 0.23 14.73
CA ALA A 71 -2.51 -0.11 13.42
C ALA A 71 -2.92 -1.51 12.97
N TRP A 72 -3.45 -1.61 11.75
CA TRP A 72 -3.92 -2.83 11.12
C TRP A 72 -3.11 -3.11 9.86
N VAL A 73 -2.49 -4.28 9.78
CA VAL A 73 -1.69 -4.69 8.63
C VAL A 73 -2.47 -5.70 7.80
N ALA A 74 -2.76 -5.35 6.56
CA ALA A 74 -3.47 -6.21 5.62
C ALA A 74 -2.51 -7.08 4.81
N GLU A 75 -2.97 -8.28 4.45
CA GLU A 75 -2.45 -9.06 3.34
C GLU A 75 -3.48 -9.04 2.20
N LEU A 76 -3.07 -8.60 1.01
CA LEU A 76 -3.91 -8.60 -0.19
C LEU A 76 -4.14 -10.03 -0.69
N ARG A 77 -5.19 -10.27 -1.48
CA ARG A 77 -5.47 -11.59 -2.08
C ARG A 77 -4.24 -12.16 -2.76
N GLY A 78 -3.99 -13.43 -2.55
CA GLY A 78 -2.84 -14.14 -3.08
C GLY A 78 -1.55 -14.02 -2.27
N HIS A 79 -1.55 -13.25 -1.16
CA HIS A 79 -0.39 -13.04 -0.31
C HIS A 79 -0.60 -13.59 1.10
N GLY A 80 0.46 -14.14 1.67
CA GLY A 80 0.47 -14.62 3.05
C GLY A 80 -0.64 -15.60 3.37
N ARG A 81 -1.62 -15.18 4.18
CA ARG A 81 -2.80 -15.98 4.56
C ARG A 81 -4.09 -15.53 3.85
N SER A 82 -4.01 -14.59 2.92
CA SER A 82 -5.16 -14.07 2.17
C SER A 82 -5.40 -14.86 0.90
N GLY A 83 -6.36 -15.76 0.93
CA GLY A 83 -6.83 -16.54 -0.20
C GLY A 83 -5.73 -17.29 -0.95
N ALA A 84 -5.85 -18.59 -1.08
CA ALA A 84 -4.90 -19.35 -1.88
C ALA A 84 -5.07 -19.03 -3.38
N VAL A 85 -3.97 -18.69 -4.06
CA VAL A 85 -3.95 -18.57 -5.52
C VAL A 85 -4.14 -19.96 -6.12
N GLY A 86 -5.37 -20.28 -6.53
CA GLY A 86 -5.62 -21.42 -7.41
C GLY A 86 -5.15 -21.09 -8.82
N ARG A 87 -4.65 -22.08 -9.59
CA ARG A 87 -4.30 -21.90 -11.01
C ARG A 87 -5.47 -21.38 -11.87
N ALA A 88 -6.70 -21.58 -11.40
CA ALA A 88 -7.95 -21.17 -12.04
C ALA A 88 -8.41 -19.74 -11.66
N SER A 89 -7.72 -19.07 -10.72
CA SER A 89 -8.11 -17.71 -10.33
C SER A 89 -7.88 -16.73 -11.49
N ALA A 90 -8.90 -15.92 -11.79
CA ALA A 90 -8.84 -14.88 -12.83
C ALA A 90 -8.67 -13.49 -12.20
N TRP A 91 -7.79 -13.38 -11.19
CA TRP A 91 -7.60 -12.12 -10.47
C TRP A 91 -6.76 -11.13 -11.28
N HIS A 92 -7.14 -9.85 -11.16
CA HIS A 92 -6.48 -8.70 -11.76
C HIS A 92 -6.06 -7.71 -10.68
N PHE A 93 -5.22 -6.73 -11.02
CA PHE A 93 -4.82 -5.67 -10.08
C PHE A 93 -6.04 -4.88 -9.58
N GLU A 94 -7.02 -4.68 -10.43
CA GLU A 94 -8.26 -3.98 -10.07
C GLU A 94 -9.12 -4.71 -9.04
N ASP A 95 -8.94 -6.03 -8.82
CA ASP A 95 -9.61 -6.74 -7.73
C ASP A 95 -9.09 -6.27 -6.36
N TRP A 96 -7.81 -5.88 -6.27
CA TRP A 96 -7.29 -5.22 -5.07
C TRP A 96 -7.98 -3.88 -4.80
N ILE A 97 -8.30 -3.13 -5.86
CA ILE A 97 -8.95 -1.82 -5.76
C ILE A 97 -10.45 -1.97 -5.44
N ARG A 98 -11.14 -2.88 -6.12
CA ARG A 98 -12.61 -2.96 -6.12
C ARG A 98 -13.19 -3.89 -5.09
N ARG A 99 -12.43 -4.93 -4.68
CA ARG A 99 -12.90 -5.99 -3.79
C ARG A 99 -12.14 -6.03 -2.48
N ASP A 100 -10.80 -6.02 -2.53
CA ASP A 100 -9.98 -6.09 -1.31
C ASP A 100 -10.08 -4.79 -0.51
N ALA A 101 -9.88 -3.64 -1.16
CA ALA A 101 -9.88 -2.36 -0.47
C ALA A 101 -11.18 -2.11 0.33
N PRO A 102 -12.40 -2.24 -0.25
CA PRO A 102 -13.63 -2.03 0.53
C PRO A 102 -13.80 -3.05 1.65
N ALA A 103 -13.44 -4.33 1.43
CA ALA A 103 -13.53 -5.36 2.47
C ALA A 103 -12.59 -5.07 3.65
N LEU A 104 -11.36 -4.63 3.36
CA LEU A 104 -10.37 -4.26 4.38
C LEU A 104 -10.83 -3.04 5.20
N VAL A 105 -11.31 -1.98 4.54
CA VAL A 105 -11.83 -0.79 5.23
C VAL A 105 -13.00 -1.15 6.12
N ARG A 106 -13.99 -1.89 5.61
CA ARG A 106 -15.17 -2.33 6.37
C ARG A 106 -14.78 -3.15 7.59
N ALA A 107 -13.85 -4.10 7.44
CA ALA A 107 -13.41 -4.95 8.54
C ALA A 107 -12.67 -4.17 9.63
N VAL A 108 -11.78 -3.23 9.26
CA VAL A 108 -11.09 -2.37 10.22
C VAL A 108 -12.07 -1.50 10.98
N LEU A 109 -12.99 -0.83 10.29
CA LEU A 109 -14.00 0.03 10.92
C LEU A 109 -14.94 -0.76 11.85
N GLY A 110 -15.42 -1.92 11.40
CA GLY A 110 -16.26 -2.80 12.22
C GLY A 110 -15.56 -3.31 13.48
N ALA A 111 -14.27 -3.62 13.39
CA ALA A 111 -13.51 -4.16 14.52
C ALA A 111 -12.95 -3.08 15.47
N SER A 112 -12.75 -1.86 14.99
CA SER A 112 -12.27 -0.72 15.80
C SER A 112 -13.40 0.11 16.38
N GLY A 113 -14.60 0.07 15.80
CA GLY A 113 -15.72 0.95 16.13
C GLY A 113 -15.55 2.40 15.62
N ALA A 114 -14.55 2.65 14.79
CA ALA A 114 -14.29 3.97 14.23
C ALA A 114 -15.13 4.23 12.96
N ASP A 115 -15.38 5.52 12.68
CA ASP A 115 -16.13 5.94 11.50
C ASP A 115 -15.27 6.11 10.26
N ARG A 116 -13.97 6.36 10.43
CA ARG A 116 -13.02 6.64 9.36
C ARG A 116 -11.68 5.95 9.63
N VAL A 117 -10.89 5.75 8.57
CA VAL A 117 -9.58 5.11 8.62
C VAL A 117 -8.54 5.94 7.87
N VAL A 118 -7.29 5.98 8.33
CA VAL A 118 -6.16 6.48 7.55
C VAL A 118 -5.49 5.30 6.83
N TRP A 119 -5.37 5.42 5.51
CA TRP A 119 -4.71 4.40 4.69
C TRP A 119 -3.20 4.70 4.57
N VAL A 120 -2.35 3.71 4.87
CA VAL A 120 -0.90 3.78 4.72
C VAL A 120 -0.46 2.72 3.74
N GLY A 121 -0.25 3.09 2.47
CA GLY A 121 0.10 2.16 1.39
C GLY A 121 1.56 2.27 0.97
N HIS A 122 2.20 1.12 0.72
CA HIS A 122 3.51 1.08 0.07
C HIS A 122 3.37 0.56 -1.37
N SER A 123 4.05 1.22 -2.33
CA SER A 123 4.07 0.79 -3.73
C SER A 123 2.64 0.56 -4.27
N ALA A 124 2.30 -0.64 -4.73
CA ALA A 124 0.94 -1.00 -5.16
C ALA A 124 -0.11 -0.65 -4.10
N GLY A 125 0.18 -0.80 -2.80
CA GLY A 125 -0.76 -0.43 -1.73
C GLY A 125 -1.12 1.06 -1.71
N GLY A 126 -0.21 1.93 -2.13
CA GLY A 126 -0.48 3.36 -2.32
C GLY A 126 -1.25 3.65 -3.62
N VAL A 127 -0.96 2.92 -4.69
CA VAL A 127 -1.72 3.02 -5.96
C VAL A 127 -3.17 2.57 -5.77
N ILE A 128 -3.39 1.47 -5.02
CA ILE A 128 -4.73 1.00 -4.65
C ILE A 128 -5.50 2.10 -3.91
N ALA A 129 -4.87 2.74 -2.90
CA ALA A 129 -5.51 3.82 -2.16
C ALA A 129 -5.94 4.99 -3.06
N ALA A 130 -5.04 5.44 -3.96
CA ALA A 130 -5.30 6.54 -4.88
C ALA A 130 -6.48 6.24 -5.83
N ALA A 131 -6.56 5.00 -6.35
CA ALA A 131 -7.66 4.59 -7.19
C ALA A 131 -8.97 4.44 -6.40
N PHE A 132 -8.93 3.67 -5.30
CA PHE A 132 -10.11 3.32 -4.52
C PHE A 132 -10.80 4.55 -3.91
N ALA A 133 -10.03 5.47 -3.33
CA ALA A 133 -10.58 6.66 -2.66
C ALA A 133 -11.39 7.57 -3.59
N GLY A 134 -11.17 7.49 -4.90
CA GLY A 134 -11.91 8.29 -5.89
C GLY A 134 -13.03 7.54 -6.62
N LEU A 135 -13.28 6.26 -6.29
CA LEU A 135 -14.32 5.47 -6.97
C LEU A 135 -15.76 5.83 -6.59
N GLY A 136 -15.96 6.56 -5.47
CA GLY A 136 -17.31 6.84 -4.96
C GLY A 136 -17.99 5.62 -4.33
N HIS A 137 -17.19 4.64 -3.88
CA HIS A 137 -17.68 3.51 -3.10
C HIS A 137 -17.97 3.97 -1.65
N PRO A 138 -19.02 3.48 -0.96
CA PRO A 138 -19.33 3.91 0.41
C PRO A 138 -18.14 3.81 1.37
N GLU A 139 -17.35 2.73 1.30
CA GLU A 139 -16.15 2.57 2.11
C GLU A 139 -15.00 3.51 1.68
N SER A 140 -14.96 3.97 0.44
CA SER A 140 -13.94 4.93 -0.01
C SER A 140 -14.13 6.30 0.63
N GLU A 141 -15.35 6.69 0.93
CA GLU A 141 -15.70 7.94 1.62
C GLU A 141 -15.28 7.93 3.10
N ARG A 142 -15.01 6.73 3.63
CA ARG A 142 -14.52 6.52 5.01
C ARG A 142 -13.00 6.69 5.15
N ILE A 143 -12.28 6.98 4.05
CA ILE A 143 -10.84 7.27 4.12
C ILE A 143 -10.64 8.70 4.61
N ALA A 144 -10.09 8.85 5.82
CA ALA A 144 -9.79 10.15 6.42
C ALA A 144 -8.56 10.80 5.79
N GLY A 145 -7.55 10.02 5.43
CA GLY A 145 -6.31 10.48 4.83
C GLY A 145 -5.50 9.34 4.23
N ILE A 146 -4.56 9.66 3.37
CA ILE A 146 -3.76 8.68 2.63
C ILE A 146 -2.26 8.99 2.78
N VAL A 147 -1.48 7.99 3.17
CA VAL A 147 -0.02 8.00 3.08
C VAL A 147 0.40 7.01 1.99
N MET A 148 1.08 7.50 0.96
CA MET A 148 1.59 6.70 -0.17
C MET A 148 3.11 6.70 -0.14
N ALA A 149 3.74 5.59 0.19
CA ALA A 149 5.21 5.45 0.17
C ALA A 149 5.64 4.68 -1.09
N GLY A 150 6.47 5.31 -1.93
CA GLY A 150 6.98 4.69 -3.16
C GLY A 150 5.88 4.26 -4.14
N ALA A 151 4.80 5.02 -4.27
CA ALA A 151 3.68 4.72 -5.15
C ALA A 151 3.79 5.51 -6.46
N PRO A 152 4.08 4.86 -7.60
CA PRO A 152 4.21 5.53 -8.89
C PRO A 152 2.86 5.62 -9.61
N ALA A 153 2.70 6.64 -10.44
CA ALA A 153 1.59 6.68 -11.39
C ALA A 153 1.75 5.55 -12.44
N PRO A 154 0.74 4.65 -12.61
CA PRO A 154 0.88 3.49 -13.48
C PRO A 154 0.77 3.82 -14.97
N ASN A 155 0.36 5.04 -15.33
CA ASN A 155 0.05 5.44 -16.69
C ASN A 155 1.10 6.34 -17.36
N ARG A 156 2.24 6.58 -16.70
CA ARG A 156 3.33 7.42 -17.25
C ARG A 156 4.70 6.83 -16.94
N PRO A 157 5.03 5.65 -17.48
CA PRO A 157 6.37 5.10 -17.35
C PRO A 157 7.36 5.99 -18.12
N GLY A 158 8.55 6.21 -17.59
CA GLY A 158 9.65 6.72 -18.38
C GLY A 158 9.96 5.73 -19.53
N ALA A 159 10.58 6.21 -20.62
CA ALA A 159 10.83 5.40 -21.81
C ALA A 159 11.52 4.05 -21.53
N TRP A 160 12.35 3.97 -20.49
CA TRP A 160 13.05 2.75 -20.07
C TRP A 160 12.17 1.74 -19.29
N HIS A 161 11.05 2.17 -18.71
CA HIS A 161 10.12 1.25 -18.01
C HIS A 161 9.35 0.36 -18.97
N VAL A 162 9.07 0.84 -20.19
CA VAL A 162 8.28 0.08 -21.18
C VAL A 162 8.95 -1.25 -21.56
N PRO A 163 10.24 -1.31 -21.94
CA PRO A 163 10.91 -2.58 -22.22
C PRO A 163 10.93 -3.51 -21.01
N LEU A 164 11.15 -2.98 -19.81
CA LEU A 164 11.17 -3.77 -18.57
C LEU A 164 9.78 -4.33 -18.25
N ALA A 165 8.72 -3.54 -18.42
CA ALA A 165 7.35 -3.99 -18.26
C ALA A 165 6.99 -5.06 -19.29
N ALA A 166 7.38 -4.89 -20.56
CA ALA A 166 7.14 -5.88 -21.62
C ALA A 166 7.86 -7.20 -21.32
N LEU A 167 9.12 -7.14 -20.86
CA LEU A 167 9.86 -8.32 -20.42
C LEU A 167 9.16 -9.02 -19.26
N GLY A 168 8.78 -8.27 -18.22
CA GLY A 168 8.04 -8.80 -17.06
C GLY A 168 6.70 -9.42 -17.47
N TYR A 169 5.99 -8.83 -18.43
CA TYR A 169 4.77 -9.38 -19.00
C TYR A 169 5.04 -10.74 -19.67
N GLY A 170 6.09 -10.83 -20.50
CA GLY A 170 6.51 -12.07 -21.15
C GLY A 170 6.85 -13.18 -20.13
N VAL A 171 7.66 -12.85 -19.11
CA VAL A 171 8.00 -13.76 -17.99
C VAL A 171 6.73 -14.26 -17.31
N THR A 172 5.82 -13.36 -16.97
CA THR A 172 4.56 -13.70 -16.29
C THR A 172 3.70 -14.65 -17.11
N ARG A 173 3.65 -14.46 -18.43
CA ARG A 173 2.91 -15.36 -19.33
C ARG A 173 3.53 -16.75 -19.45
N VAL A 174 4.86 -16.85 -19.53
CA VAL A 174 5.58 -18.11 -19.64
C VAL A 174 5.44 -18.95 -18.36
N PHE A 175 5.62 -18.33 -17.20
CA PHE A 175 5.56 -19.01 -15.91
C PHE A 175 4.15 -19.15 -15.33
N GLY A 176 3.13 -18.52 -15.92
CA GLY A 176 1.78 -18.47 -15.37
C GLY A 176 1.65 -17.64 -14.08
N ARG A 177 2.75 -17.00 -13.66
CA ARG A 177 2.89 -16.09 -12.51
C ARG A 177 4.18 -15.29 -12.68
N PHE A 178 4.33 -14.17 -11.98
CA PHE A 178 5.62 -13.50 -11.85
C PHE A 178 6.42 -14.17 -10.72
N PRO A 179 7.55 -14.84 -11.03
CA PRO A 179 8.28 -15.67 -10.07
C PRO A 179 9.21 -14.82 -9.17
N ALA A 180 8.65 -13.95 -8.35
CA ALA A 180 9.39 -12.97 -7.55
C ALA A 180 10.33 -13.64 -6.53
N ARG A 181 9.93 -14.79 -5.97
CA ARG A 181 10.77 -15.56 -5.05
C ARG A 181 12.03 -16.09 -5.76
N LEU A 182 11.88 -16.65 -6.95
CA LEU A 182 12.99 -17.14 -7.76
C LEU A 182 13.96 -16.01 -8.14
N LEU A 183 13.40 -14.85 -8.51
CA LEU A 183 14.15 -13.66 -8.88
C LEU A 183 14.68 -12.87 -7.67
N ARG A 184 14.37 -13.31 -6.43
CA ARG A 184 14.77 -12.67 -5.17
C ARG A 184 14.34 -11.19 -5.05
N VAL A 185 13.23 -10.82 -5.70
CA VAL A 185 12.68 -9.46 -5.62
C VAL A 185 11.61 -9.30 -4.54
N GLY A 186 11.14 -10.40 -3.96
CA GLY A 186 10.20 -10.40 -2.84
C GLY A 186 9.89 -11.79 -2.29
N PRO A 187 9.23 -11.87 -1.12
CA PRO A 187 8.90 -13.13 -0.47
C PRO A 187 7.70 -13.86 -1.09
N GLU A 188 6.90 -13.19 -1.92
CA GLU A 188 5.69 -13.73 -2.54
C GLU A 188 5.79 -13.65 -4.08
N ASP A 189 5.37 -14.72 -4.76
CA ASP A 189 5.16 -14.68 -6.21
C ASP A 189 3.86 -13.92 -6.50
N GLU A 190 3.78 -13.24 -7.66
CA GLU A 190 2.60 -12.48 -7.99
C GLU A 190 1.72 -13.22 -9.01
N HIS A 191 0.41 -13.09 -8.83
CA HIS A 191 -0.56 -13.69 -9.74
C HIS A 191 -0.45 -13.09 -11.15
N ARG A 192 -0.56 -13.97 -12.19
CA ARG A 192 -0.38 -13.57 -13.59
C ARG A 192 -1.29 -12.42 -14.04
N GLY A 193 -2.56 -12.41 -13.60
CA GLY A 193 -3.49 -11.37 -14.00
C GLY A 193 -3.21 -10.05 -13.33
N ILE A 194 -2.76 -10.07 -12.06
CA ILE A 194 -2.36 -8.88 -11.31
C ILE A 194 -1.16 -8.21 -11.99
N MET A 195 -0.07 -8.97 -12.19
CA MET A 195 1.11 -8.43 -12.86
C MET A 195 0.85 -8.13 -14.33
N GLY A 196 0.04 -8.95 -15.02
CA GLY A 196 -0.33 -8.72 -16.40
C GLY A 196 -1.04 -7.37 -16.59
N GLN A 197 -2.04 -7.09 -15.78
CA GLN A 197 -2.75 -5.81 -15.85
C GLN A 197 -1.87 -4.62 -15.48
N TRP A 198 -1.06 -4.75 -14.41
CA TRP A 198 -0.09 -3.71 -14.04
C TRP A 198 0.88 -3.39 -15.19
N MET A 199 1.47 -4.44 -15.81
CA MET A 199 2.39 -4.28 -16.93
C MET A 199 1.70 -3.68 -18.16
N GLU A 200 0.46 -4.10 -18.44
CA GLU A 200 -0.34 -3.59 -19.55
C GLU A 200 -0.61 -2.08 -19.38
N TRP A 201 -0.99 -1.62 -18.18
CA TRP A 201 -1.16 -0.20 -17.91
C TRP A 201 0.11 0.60 -18.16
N ASN A 202 1.26 0.07 -17.72
CA ASN A 202 2.55 0.72 -17.95
C ASN A 202 2.96 0.76 -19.43
N VAL A 203 2.72 -0.32 -20.19
CA VAL A 203 3.05 -0.39 -21.62
C VAL A 203 2.13 0.54 -22.43
N ARG A 204 0.83 0.54 -22.13
CA ARG A 204 -0.16 1.37 -22.83
C ARG A 204 -0.19 2.83 -22.37
N GLY A 205 0.43 3.15 -21.24
CA GLY A 205 0.37 4.49 -20.65
C GLY A 205 -1.06 4.90 -20.24
N ARG A 206 -1.94 3.94 -19.95
CA ARG A 206 -3.35 4.17 -19.62
C ARG A 206 -3.76 3.36 -18.40
N TRP A 207 -4.42 3.99 -17.45
CA TRP A 207 -4.89 3.36 -16.22
C TRP A 207 -6.40 3.08 -16.29
N ILE A 208 -6.77 2.13 -17.14
CA ILE A 208 -8.16 1.78 -17.45
C ILE A 208 -8.45 0.36 -16.98
N GLY A 209 -9.54 0.18 -16.23
CA GLY A 209 -10.04 -1.12 -15.77
C GLY A 209 -10.61 -1.96 -16.92
N THR A 210 -10.84 -3.24 -16.67
CA THR A 210 -11.41 -4.19 -17.66
C THR A 210 -12.84 -3.83 -18.05
N ASP A 211 -13.55 -3.12 -17.18
CA ASP A 211 -14.90 -2.58 -17.42
C ASP A 211 -14.90 -1.17 -18.02
N GLY A 212 -13.74 -0.65 -18.38
CA GLY A 212 -13.59 0.70 -18.93
C GLY A 212 -13.47 1.81 -17.89
N THR A 213 -13.45 1.50 -16.59
CA THR A 213 -13.24 2.52 -15.54
C THR A 213 -11.90 3.22 -15.72
N ASP A 214 -11.92 4.54 -15.83
CA ASP A 214 -10.73 5.38 -15.81
C ASP A 214 -10.31 5.67 -14.37
N TYR A 215 -9.27 4.97 -13.90
CA TYR A 215 -8.74 5.14 -12.54
C TYR A 215 -8.01 6.47 -12.35
N LEU A 216 -7.52 7.10 -13.44
CA LEU A 216 -6.95 8.44 -13.34
C LEU A 216 -8.03 9.48 -13.11
N ALA A 217 -9.16 9.36 -13.82
CA ALA A 217 -10.34 10.19 -13.58
C ALA A 217 -10.95 9.93 -12.20
N ALA A 218 -10.89 8.68 -11.70
CA ALA A 218 -11.28 8.37 -10.32
C ALA A 218 -10.34 9.06 -9.32
N ALA A 219 -9.03 8.94 -9.47
CA ALA A 219 -8.04 9.57 -8.62
C ALA A 219 -8.22 11.11 -8.51
N ALA A 220 -8.63 11.76 -9.60
CA ALA A 220 -8.94 13.20 -9.61
C ALA A 220 -10.13 13.60 -8.70
N ARG A 221 -10.93 12.65 -8.23
CA ARG A 221 -12.02 12.90 -7.27
C ARG A 221 -11.63 12.71 -5.80
N VAL A 222 -10.40 12.28 -5.52
CA VAL A 222 -9.90 12.14 -4.14
C VAL A 222 -9.82 13.50 -3.47
N THR A 223 -10.50 13.66 -2.34
CA THR A 223 -10.51 14.91 -1.54
C THR A 223 -9.77 14.78 -0.22
N ALA A 224 -9.55 13.55 0.26
CA ALA A 224 -8.83 13.30 1.50
C ALA A 224 -7.39 13.83 1.42
N PRO A 225 -6.81 14.36 2.52
CA PRO A 225 -5.42 14.81 2.57
C PRO A 225 -4.45 13.67 2.24
N VAL A 226 -3.37 13.98 1.52
CA VAL A 226 -2.40 12.98 1.02
C VAL A 226 -0.96 13.35 1.35
N LEU A 227 -0.23 12.40 1.93
CA LEU A 227 1.23 12.43 2.04
C LEU A 227 1.83 11.41 1.06
N ALA A 228 2.62 11.87 0.10
CA ALA A 228 3.47 11.02 -0.73
C ALA A 228 4.90 11.01 -0.18
N VAL A 229 5.44 9.82 0.11
CA VAL A 229 6.82 9.60 0.55
C VAL A 229 7.59 8.96 -0.59
N ALA A 230 8.60 9.63 -1.12
CA ALA A 230 9.38 9.19 -2.27
C ALA A 230 10.87 9.08 -1.93
N GLY A 231 11.47 7.93 -2.16
CA GLY A 231 12.91 7.73 -1.97
C GLY A 231 13.72 8.36 -3.12
N ALA A 232 14.71 9.19 -2.81
CA ALA A 232 15.55 9.81 -3.84
C ALA A 232 16.45 8.82 -4.61
N GLY A 233 16.67 7.62 -4.05
CA GLY A 233 17.38 6.51 -4.69
C GLY A 233 16.45 5.41 -5.22
N ASP A 234 15.15 5.68 -5.27
CA ASP A 234 14.16 4.73 -5.76
C ASP A 234 14.10 4.76 -7.29
N PHE A 235 14.54 3.67 -7.94
CA PHE A 235 14.46 3.53 -9.39
C PHE A 235 13.16 2.87 -9.86
N ILE A 236 12.41 2.20 -8.95
CA ILE A 236 11.11 1.57 -9.26
C ILE A 236 10.00 2.63 -9.27
N ALA A 237 9.99 3.46 -8.24
CA ALA A 237 9.06 4.56 -8.06
C ALA A 237 9.82 5.86 -7.77
N PRO A 238 10.52 6.43 -8.78
CA PRO A 238 11.31 7.65 -8.58
C PRO A 238 10.43 8.81 -8.12
N PRO A 239 11.00 9.82 -7.44
CA PRO A 239 10.23 10.96 -6.94
C PRO A 239 9.36 11.64 -7.99
N SER A 240 9.76 11.64 -9.26
CA SER A 240 8.97 12.16 -10.37
C SER A 240 7.70 11.37 -10.62
N ALA A 241 7.76 10.02 -10.55
CA ALA A 241 6.60 9.17 -10.73
C ALA A 241 5.63 9.24 -9.53
N CYS A 242 6.17 9.33 -8.29
CA CYS A 242 5.35 9.55 -7.10
C CYS A 242 4.68 10.93 -7.13
N ARG A 243 5.39 11.96 -7.59
CA ARG A 243 4.83 13.31 -7.79
C ARG A 243 3.69 13.30 -8.80
N LEU A 244 3.85 12.64 -9.93
CA LEU A 244 2.81 12.55 -10.95
C LEU A 244 1.52 11.91 -10.41
N LEU A 245 1.62 10.85 -9.60
CA LEU A 245 0.45 10.26 -8.96
C LEU A 245 -0.17 11.26 -7.97
N LEU A 246 0.64 11.90 -7.12
CA LEU A 246 0.16 12.88 -6.14
C LEU A 246 -0.56 14.07 -6.82
N GLU A 247 -0.02 14.58 -7.91
CA GLU A 247 -0.58 15.70 -8.67
C GLU A 247 -1.86 15.32 -9.41
N SER A 248 -2.07 14.04 -9.72
CA SER A 248 -3.31 13.56 -10.33
C SER A 248 -4.48 13.46 -9.36
N LEU A 249 -4.23 13.56 -8.05
CA LEU A 249 -5.29 13.54 -7.03
C LEU A 249 -5.95 14.92 -6.90
N GLY A 250 -7.28 14.93 -6.71
CA GLY A 250 -8.07 16.14 -6.51
C GLY A 250 -7.93 16.76 -5.10
N ALA A 251 -7.18 16.13 -4.21
CA ALA A 251 -6.98 16.58 -2.83
C ALA A 251 -6.40 17.99 -2.77
N GLY A 252 -7.01 18.88 -1.97
CA GLY A 252 -6.50 20.22 -1.72
C GLY A 252 -5.24 20.23 -0.83
N ASP A 253 -5.14 19.27 0.10
CA ASP A 253 -3.99 19.10 1.00
C ASP A 253 -3.11 17.94 0.51
N ARG A 254 -2.04 18.28 -0.20
CA ARG A 254 -1.07 17.35 -0.78
C ARG A 254 0.34 17.69 -0.33
N THR A 255 1.01 16.72 0.28
CA THR A 255 2.40 16.86 0.72
C THR A 255 3.29 15.83 0.00
N LEU A 256 4.40 16.26 -0.58
CA LEU A 256 5.45 15.39 -1.12
C LEU A 256 6.68 15.45 -0.23
N LEU A 257 7.06 14.31 0.35
CA LEU A 257 8.29 14.12 1.12
C LEU A 257 9.32 13.35 0.29
N VAL A 258 10.32 14.04 -0.24
CA VAL A 258 11.43 13.39 -0.96
C VAL A 258 12.54 13.03 0.03
N CYS A 259 12.77 11.74 0.23
CA CYS A 259 13.71 11.20 1.22
C CYS A 259 15.08 10.96 0.58
N GLY A 260 15.96 11.94 0.71
CA GLY A 260 17.31 11.91 0.16
C GLY A 260 18.27 12.90 0.79
N ARG A 261 19.56 12.73 0.55
CA ARG A 261 20.62 13.58 1.14
C ARG A 261 20.42 15.06 0.86
N ARG A 262 19.96 15.41 -0.35
CA ARG A 262 19.67 16.81 -0.73
C ARG A 262 18.50 17.42 0.05
N SER A 263 17.66 16.59 0.68
CA SER A 263 16.55 17.00 1.53
C SER A 263 16.83 16.83 3.02
N GLY A 264 18.12 16.68 3.41
CA GLY A 264 18.55 16.57 4.81
C GLY A 264 18.41 15.17 5.43
N PHE A 265 18.25 14.14 4.64
CA PHE A 265 18.24 12.74 5.13
C PHE A 265 19.65 12.13 5.09
N SER A 266 19.88 11.08 5.91
CA SER A 266 21.18 10.41 6.00
C SER A 266 21.58 9.66 4.72
N GLU A 267 20.62 9.24 3.90
CA GLU A 267 20.83 8.51 2.65
C GLU A 267 19.81 8.86 1.57
N ASN A 268 20.09 8.47 0.31
CA ASN A 268 19.09 8.43 -0.74
C ASN A 268 18.33 7.13 -0.60
N PHE A 269 17.14 7.18 0.00
CA PHE A 269 16.33 5.97 0.27
C PHE A 269 15.89 5.32 -1.04
N THR A 270 16.00 3.98 -1.08
CA THR A 270 15.48 3.15 -2.17
C THR A 270 14.05 2.69 -1.87
N HIS A 271 13.42 1.99 -2.82
CA HIS A 271 12.01 1.61 -2.78
C HIS A 271 11.53 1.08 -1.42
N ASN A 272 12.06 -0.05 -0.99
CA ASN A 272 11.65 -0.67 0.28
C ASN A 272 12.25 0.06 1.50
N ARG A 273 13.42 0.69 1.34
CA ARG A 273 14.13 1.33 2.45
C ARG A 273 13.41 2.55 3.01
N THR A 274 12.48 3.15 2.27
CA THR A 274 11.58 4.21 2.77
C THR A 274 10.72 3.73 3.96
N ILE A 275 10.48 2.43 4.08
CA ILE A 275 9.71 1.82 5.19
C ILE A 275 10.59 0.83 5.96
N VAL A 276 11.31 -0.10 5.27
CA VAL A 276 11.98 -1.21 5.92
C VAL A 276 13.48 -0.91 6.09
N SER A 277 13.80 0.06 6.95
CA SER A 277 15.21 0.32 7.33
C SER A 277 15.31 0.99 8.69
N THR A 278 16.47 0.83 9.34
CA THR A 278 16.77 1.52 10.60
C THR A 278 16.83 3.04 10.40
N ALA A 279 17.31 3.50 9.25
CA ALA A 279 17.31 4.92 8.90
C ALA A 279 15.86 5.45 8.74
N ALA A 280 14.98 4.74 8.03
CA ALA A 280 13.57 5.12 7.91
C ALA A 280 12.87 5.21 9.28
N ARG A 281 13.15 4.27 10.19
CA ARG A 281 12.63 4.31 11.56
C ARG A 281 13.01 5.58 12.30
N ARG A 282 14.20 6.12 12.07
CA ARG A 282 14.68 7.35 12.72
C ARG A 282 14.20 8.62 12.03
N GLU A 283 14.08 8.59 10.70
CA GLU A 283 13.97 9.81 9.90
C GLU A 283 12.61 9.95 9.18
N ILE A 284 12.02 8.85 8.71
CA ILE A 284 10.79 8.88 7.90
C ILE A 284 9.55 8.56 8.75
N TRP A 285 9.60 7.52 9.59
CA TRP A 285 8.44 7.13 10.40
C TRP A 285 7.93 8.26 11.31
N PRO A 286 8.82 9.07 11.98
CA PRO A 286 8.35 10.22 12.74
C PRO A 286 7.64 11.27 11.88
N ARG A 287 8.05 11.45 10.61
CA ARG A 287 7.40 12.39 9.70
C ARG A 287 6.03 11.90 9.23
N ILE A 288 5.89 10.59 8.99
CA ILE A 288 4.58 9.97 8.71
C ILE A 288 3.67 10.14 9.92
N ALA A 289 4.12 9.76 11.13
CA ALA A 289 3.32 9.90 12.35
C ALA A 289 2.92 11.35 12.61
N GLY A 290 3.86 12.29 12.53
CA GLY A 290 3.61 13.72 12.72
C GLY A 290 2.61 14.28 11.70
N TRP A 291 2.65 13.84 10.44
CA TRP A 291 1.67 14.23 9.44
C TRP A 291 0.25 13.73 9.80
N ILE A 292 0.15 12.49 10.31
CA ILE A 292 -1.11 11.90 10.78
C ILE A 292 -1.61 12.65 12.02
N GLU A 293 -0.72 12.89 12.99
CA GLU A 293 -1.03 13.59 14.25
C GLU A 293 -1.57 15.00 14.03
N GLN A 294 -0.97 15.75 13.12
CA GLN A 294 -1.38 17.13 12.80
C GLN A 294 -2.79 17.22 12.20
N ARG A 295 -3.31 16.15 11.60
CA ARG A 295 -4.60 16.15 10.90
C ARG A 295 -5.69 15.38 11.62
N PHE A 296 -5.30 14.41 12.43
CA PHE A 296 -6.25 13.44 13.00
C PHE A 296 -5.96 13.12 14.48
N GLY A 297 -4.97 13.78 15.09
CA GLY A 297 -4.60 13.57 16.51
C GLY A 297 -5.25 14.56 17.46
#